data_cb1dd5141fce0efd9d69a2097f710fdd
#
_entry.id   cb1dd5141fce0efd9d69a2097f710fdd
#
_cell.length_a   1.000
_cell.length_b   1.000
_cell.length_c   1.000
_cell.angle_alpha   90.00
_cell.angle_beta   90.00
_cell.angle_gamma   90.00
#
_symmetry.space_group_name_H-M   'P 1'
#
loop_
_entity.id
_entity.type
_entity.pdbx_description
1 polymer ?
#
loop_
_entity_poly.entity_id
_entity_poly.type
_entity_poly.pdbx_seq_one_letter_code
_entity_poly.pdbx_strand_id
1 'polypeptide(L)'
;MQSTAYTAGPHLLNLEPQPGGAPPVQRSRWCNLGLWRDGCVEFAPACAALARTLADAVDLGPSDSVLDVGVGYAEQALLWAEEFRVRDVLGVEPSAVHVVAARSLVDGRGLGGAVRVVRGEANHLPLEARRAFDVVLSLDSAYHFESRRDFIASAAELLKPGGRFGAVDILPCAHGCYGWRWAAQRLVAVACGIPAPNLHGAAAYVDALRDAGLGDVEVRRIEGDVFAPFAAYATRQRRRLAPFLSLASRCFLLCVGALFSFIGRHRLFCVVLITARRTRPEEEALRI
;
A
#
# COMPACT_ATOMS: atom_id res chain seq x y z
N MET A 1 35.65 -17.30 -3.95
CA MET A 1 34.17 -17.14 -3.78
C MET A 1 33.91 -15.66 -3.54
N GLN A 2 33.45 -14.94 -4.57
CA GLN A 2 33.03 -13.55 -4.40
C GLN A 2 31.69 -13.57 -3.63
N SER A 3 31.72 -13.10 -2.39
CA SER A 3 30.51 -12.82 -1.61
C SER A 3 29.76 -11.70 -2.33
N THR A 4 28.73 -12.04 -3.10
CA THR A 4 27.76 -11.07 -3.62
C THR A 4 26.94 -10.57 -2.44
N ALA A 5 27.45 -9.57 -1.72
CA ALA A 5 26.69 -8.91 -0.66
C ALA A 5 25.49 -8.19 -1.27
N TYR A 6 24.30 -8.45 -0.74
CA TYR A 6 23.08 -7.77 -1.18
C TYR A 6 23.18 -6.26 -0.92
N THR A 7 22.77 -5.47 -1.90
CA THR A 7 22.71 -4.00 -1.79
C THR A 7 21.64 -3.57 -0.80
N ALA A 8 21.79 -2.39 -0.20
CA ALA A 8 20.77 -1.86 0.72
C ALA A 8 19.51 -1.46 -0.03
N GLY A 9 18.33 -1.90 0.46
CA GLY A 9 17.05 -1.54 -0.14
C GLY A 9 15.87 -2.38 0.37
N PRO A 10 14.64 -2.00 0.01
CA PRO A 10 13.41 -2.66 0.47
C PRO A 10 13.31 -4.15 0.09
N HIS A 11 13.97 -4.59 -0.99
CA HIS A 11 14.02 -5.99 -1.39
C HIS A 11 14.58 -6.92 -0.30
N LEU A 12 15.41 -6.40 0.63
CA LEU A 12 15.92 -7.16 1.76
C LEU A 12 14.82 -7.71 2.68
N LEU A 13 13.65 -7.07 2.70
CA LEU A 13 12.48 -7.53 3.44
C LEU A 13 11.86 -8.79 2.83
N ASN A 14 12.01 -8.96 1.52
CA ASN A 14 11.49 -10.11 0.76
C ASN A 14 12.48 -11.29 0.66
N LEU A 15 13.65 -11.22 1.29
CA LEU A 15 14.64 -12.29 1.26
C LEU A 15 14.31 -13.37 2.30
N GLU A 16 14.26 -14.62 1.85
CA GLU A 16 14.02 -15.77 2.70
C GLU A 16 15.33 -16.53 2.95
N PRO A 17 15.73 -16.71 4.23
CA PRO A 17 16.87 -17.57 4.58
C PRO A 17 16.63 -19.00 4.10
N GLN A 18 17.69 -19.63 3.63
CA GLN A 18 17.64 -21.03 3.19
C GLN A 18 18.26 -21.96 4.23
N PRO A 19 17.78 -23.23 4.31
CA PRO A 19 18.41 -24.27 5.14
C PRO A 19 19.91 -24.47 4.82
N GLY A 20 20.68 -24.93 5.82
CA GLY A 20 22.09 -25.27 5.62
C GLY A 20 23.02 -24.08 5.38
N GLY A 21 22.57 -22.83 5.64
CA GLY A 21 23.37 -21.64 5.44
C GLY A 21 23.60 -21.26 3.97
N ALA A 22 22.73 -21.74 3.08
CA ALA A 22 22.73 -21.33 1.69
C ALA A 22 22.31 -19.84 1.55
N PRO A 23 22.72 -19.15 0.47
CA PRO A 23 22.33 -17.77 0.23
C PRO A 23 20.80 -17.59 0.23
N PRO A 24 20.29 -16.48 0.82
CA PRO A 24 18.86 -16.22 0.84
C PRO A 24 18.31 -16.02 -0.56
N VAL A 25 17.03 -16.35 -0.76
CA VAL A 25 16.34 -16.19 -2.04
C VAL A 25 15.21 -15.17 -1.91
N GLN A 26 14.91 -14.45 -2.98
CA GLN A 26 13.75 -13.58 -3.07
C GLN A 26 12.63 -14.34 -3.79
N ARG A 27 11.57 -14.68 -3.04
CA ARG A 27 10.39 -15.39 -3.60
C ARG A 27 9.21 -14.47 -3.88
N SER A 28 9.22 -13.28 -3.31
CA SER A 28 8.16 -12.29 -3.46
C SER A 28 8.73 -10.87 -3.62
N ARG A 29 7.89 -9.93 -4.01
CA ARG A 29 8.26 -8.52 -4.20
C ARG A 29 7.24 -7.58 -3.57
N TRP A 30 6.70 -7.97 -2.42
CA TRP A 30 5.76 -7.13 -1.68
C TRP A 30 6.39 -5.80 -1.27
N CYS A 31 5.60 -4.73 -1.35
CA CYS A 31 6.02 -3.37 -1.01
C CYS A 31 5.24 -2.76 0.16
N ASN A 32 4.14 -3.39 0.63
CA ASN A 32 3.38 -2.89 1.77
C ASN A 32 3.98 -3.31 3.11
N LEU A 33 3.56 -2.68 4.22
CA LEU A 33 4.09 -2.93 5.56
C LEU A 33 3.55 -4.21 6.22
N GLY A 34 2.54 -4.85 5.62
CA GLY A 34 1.91 -6.07 6.12
C GLY A 34 0.95 -5.85 7.30
N LEU A 35 0.02 -6.79 7.46
CA LEU A 35 -0.85 -6.92 8.62
C LEU A 35 -0.44 -8.16 9.41
N TRP A 36 0.06 -7.95 10.62
CA TRP A 36 0.72 -8.97 11.43
C TRP A 36 -0.22 -9.47 12.53
N ARG A 37 -1.13 -10.38 12.18
CA ARG A 37 -2.11 -10.99 13.09
C ARG A 37 -1.89 -12.49 13.19
N ASP A 38 -2.59 -13.13 14.11
CA ASP A 38 -2.70 -14.57 14.25
C ASP A 38 -1.34 -15.28 14.33
N GLY A 39 -0.37 -14.65 15.00
CA GLY A 39 0.99 -15.19 15.13
C GLY A 39 1.85 -15.12 13.87
N CYS A 40 1.42 -14.36 12.85
CA CYS A 40 2.19 -14.15 11.63
C CYS A 40 3.55 -13.50 11.95
N VAL A 41 4.63 -14.12 11.48
CA VAL A 41 6.01 -13.65 11.70
C VAL A 41 6.81 -13.45 10.42
N GLU A 42 6.26 -13.80 9.26
CA GLU A 42 6.92 -13.69 7.97
C GLU A 42 6.33 -12.58 7.11
N PHE A 43 7.16 -11.94 6.27
CA PHE A 43 6.80 -10.71 5.56
C PHE A 43 5.75 -10.93 4.48
N ALA A 44 5.98 -11.90 3.58
CA ALA A 44 5.05 -12.14 2.47
C ALA A 44 3.63 -12.53 2.94
N PRO A 45 3.46 -13.43 3.94
CA PRO A 45 2.15 -13.69 4.53
C PRO A 45 1.49 -12.47 5.16
N ALA A 46 2.25 -11.62 5.88
CA ALA A 46 1.72 -10.38 6.46
C ALA A 46 1.27 -9.38 5.38
N CYS A 47 2.06 -9.23 4.31
CA CYS A 47 1.69 -8.38 3.18
C CYS A 47 0.43 -8.88 2.44
N ALA A 48 0.34 -10.18 2.22
CA ALA A 48 -0.84 -10.82 1.64
C ALA A 48 -2.08 -10.65 2.54
N ALA A 49 -1.92 -10.76 3.88
CA ALA A 49 -3.01 -10.52 4.83
C ALA A 49 -3.55 -9.09 4.75
N LEU A 50 -2.68 -8.08 4.56
CA LEU A 50 -3.11 -6.71 4.37
C LEU A 50 -3.89 -6.52 3.06
N ALA A 51 -3.43 -7.14 1.97
CA ALA A 51 -4.11 -7.11 0.68
C ALA A 51 -5.49 -7.79 0.74
N ARG A 52 -5.60 -8.97 1.39
CA ARG A 52 -6.91 -9.64 1.62
C ARG A 52 -7.85 -8.77 2.46
N THR A 53 -7.34 -8.17 3.53
CA THR A 53 -8.16 -7.32 4.41
C THR A 53 -8.73 -6.11 3.67
N LEU A 54 -7.99 -5.53 2.72
CA LEU A 54 -8.50 -4.47 1.87
C LEU A 54 -9.57 -4.99 0.90
N ALA A 55 -9.32 -6.14 0.26
CA ALA A 55 -10.26 -6.78 -0.66
C ALA A 55 -11.59 -7.15 0.03
N ASP A 56 -11.51 -7.77 1.21
CA ASP A 56 -12.69 -8.12 2.02
C ASP A 56 -13.48 -6.88 2.43
N ALA A 57 -12.79 -5.78 2.79
CA ALA A 57 -13.44 -4.55 3.23
C ALA A 57 -14.25 -3.84 2.13
N VAL A 58 -13.92 -4.09 0.87
CA VAL A 58 -14.66 -3.57 -0.28
C VAL A 58 -15.55 -4.63 -0.95
N ASP A 59 -15.74 -5.79 -0.35
CA ASP A 59 -16.49 -6.92 -0.93
C ASP A 59 -16.01 -7.25 -2.35
N LEU A 60 -14.70 -7.38 -2.55
CA LEU A 60 -14.11 -7.64 -3.86
C LEU A 60 -14.55 -8.99 -4.40
N GLY A 61 -14.96 -9.05 -5.67
CA GLY A 61 -15.53 -10.26 -6.25
C GLY A 61 -15.25 -10.48 -7.74
N PRO A 62 -15.69 -11.63 -8.28
CA PRO A 62 -15.31 -12.10 -9.62
C PRO A 62 -15.79 -11.22 -10.77
N SER A 63 -16.89 -10.45 -10.57
CA SER A 63 -17.46 -9.58 -11.58
C SER A 63 -16.80 -8.21 -11.67
N ASP A 64 -15.92 -7.88 -10.71
CA ASP A 64 -15.35 -6.55 -10.58
C ASP A 64 -14.29 -6.26 -11.64
N SER A 65 -14.33 -5.04 -12.13
CA SER A 65 -13.23 -4.39 -12.82
C SER A 65 -12.55 -3.43 -11.84
N VAL A 66 -11.27 -3.65 -11.60
CA VAL A 66 -10.49 -2.98 -10.56
C VAL A 66 -9.46 -2.05 -11.16
N LEU A 67 -9.35 -0.83 -10.63
CA LEU A 67 -8.20 0.03 -10.79
C LEU A 67 -7.37 0.00 -9.50
N ASP A 68 -6.12 -0.46 -9.58
CA ASP A 68 -5.16 -0.46 -8.47
C ASP A 68 -4.09 0.62 -8.69
N VAL A 69 -4.10 1.66 -7.87
CA VAL A 69 -3.19 2.81 -8.01
C VAL A 69 -2.05 2.72 -7.01
N GLY A 70 -0.83 2.67 -7.54
CA GLY A 70 0.38 2.36 -6.78
C GLY A 70 0.58 0.84 -6.67
N VAL A 71 0.37 0.11 -7.77
CA VAL A 71 0.39 -1.37 -7.78
C VAL A 71 1.76 -1.98 -7.46
N GLY A 72 2.84 -1.21 -7.53
CA GLY A 72 4.20 -1.68 -7.29
C GLY A 72 4.61 -2.81 -8.23
N TYR A 73 5.00 -3.95 -7.67
CA TYR A 73 5.36 -5.16 -8.44
C TYR A 73 4.16 -6.06 -8.75
N ALA A 74 2.93 -5.61 -8.52
CA ALA A 74 1.67 -6.29 -8.79
C ALA A 74 1.37 -7.53 -7.93
N GLU A 75 2.05 -7.76 -6.81
CA GLU A 75 1.78 -8.92 -5.94
C GLU A 75 0.34 -8.93 -5.42
N GLN A 76 -0.22 -7.77 -5.01
CA GLN A 76 -1.62 -7.67 -4.60
C GLN A 76 -2.59 -7.89 -5.76
N ALA A 77 -2.29 -7.37 -6.95
CA ALA A 77 -3.14 -7.54 -8.13
C ALA A 77 -3.24 -9.02 -8.54
N LEU A 78 -2.11 -9.75 -8.45
CA LEU A 78 -2.08 -11.20 -8.68
C LEU A 78 -2.91 -11.94 -7.62
N LEU A 79 -2.76 -11.59 -6.34
CA LEU A 79 -3.53 -12.18 -5.26
C LEU A 79 -5.04 -11.98 -5.51
N TRP A 80 -5.47 -10.78 -5.89
CA TRP A 80 -6.89 -10.52 -6.14
C TRP A 80 -7.42 -11.28 -7.37
N ALA A 81 -6.63 -11.42 -8.42
CA ALA A 81 -6.99 -12.22 -9.57
C ALA A 81 -7.07 -13.72 -9.23
N GLU A 82 -6.13 -14.25 -8.44
CA GLU A 82 -6.06 -15.67 -8.09
C GLU A 82 -7.10 -16.06 -7.01
N GLU A 83 -7.19 -15.30 -5.91
CA GLU A 83 -8.01 -15.66 -4.74
C GLU A 83 -9.44 -15.12 -4.83
N PHE A 84 -9.61 -13.87 -5.27
CA PHE A 84 -10.92 -13.22 -5.39
C PHE A 84 -11.52 -13.38 -6.80
N ARG A 85 -10.73 -13.93 -7.74
CA ARG A 85 -11.13 -14.19 -9.13
C ARG A 85 -11.61 -12.93 -9.85
N VAL A 86 -11.01 -11.80 -9.51
CA VAL A 86 -11.36 -10.51 -10.12
C VAL A 86 -11.23 -10.59 -11.63
N ARG A 87 -12.23 -10.08 -12.35
CA ARG A 87 -12.34 -10.18 -13.80
C ARG A 87 -11.23 -9.44 -14.54
N ASP A 88 -10.91 -8.23 -14.11
CA ASP A 88 -9.95 -7.34 -14.77
C ASP A 88 -9.32 -6.38 -13.75
N VAL A 89 -7.99 -6.38 -13.68
CA VAL A 89 -7.23 -5.46 -12.83
C VAL A 89 -6.32 -4.60 -13.71
N LEU A 90 -6.54 -3.29 -13.69
CA LEU A 90 -5.62 -2.32 -14.24
C LEU A 90 -4.75 -1.74 -13.11
N GLY A 91 -3.49 -2.11 -13.08
CA GLY A 91 -2.50 -1.55 -12.16
C GLY A 91 -1.81 -0.33 -12.75
N VAL A 92 -1.73 0.77 -11.98
CA VAL A 92 -1.01 2.00 -12.33
C VAL A 92 0.20 2.16 -11.41
N GLU A 93 1.39 2.37 -12.00
CA GLU A 93 2.66 2.48 -11.27
C GLU A 93 3.58 3.51 -11.95
N PRO A 94 4.14 4.51 -11.25
CA PRO A 94 5.01 5.52 -11.85
C PRO A 94 6.39 5.00 -12.23
N SER A 95 6.94 4.02 -11.50
CA SER A 95 8.28 3.49 -11.73
C SER A 95 8.34 2.57 -12.95
N ALA A 96 9.06 2.98 -13.99
CA ALA A 96 9.28 2.14 -15.16
C ALA A 96 9.92 0.77 -14.81
N VAL A 97 10.81 0.75 -13.81
CA VAL A 97 11.46 -0.48 -13.35
C VAL A 97 10.46 -1.44 -12.70
N HIS A 98 9.56 -0.90 -11.85
CA HIS A 98 8.50 -1.70 -11.24
C HIS A 98 7.51 -2.22 -12.29
N VAL A 99 7.10 -1.39 -13.25
CA VAL A 99 6.20 -1.80 -14.35
C VAL A 99 6.76 -2.97 -15.16
N VAL A 100 8.04 -2.90 -15.55
CA VAL A 100 8.69 -3.99 -16.29
C VAL A 100 8.71 -5.28 -15.47
N ALA A 101 9.10 -5.16 -14.19
CA ALA A 101 9.15 -6.32 -13.30
C ALA A 101 7.76 -6.88 -12.97
N ALA A 102 6.74 -6.02 -12.80
CA ALA A 102 5.35 -6.41 -12.57
C ALA A 102 4.79 -7.18 -13.78
N ARG A 103 4.98 -6.66 -14.99
CA ARG A 103 4.56 -7.36 -16.23
C ARG A 103 5.20 -8.72 -16.36
N SER A 104 6.51 -8.81 -16.12
CA SER A 104 7.23 -10.10 -16.14
C SER A 104 6.66 -11.07 -15.09
N LEU A 105 6.27 -10.58 -13.92
CA LEU A 105 5.67 -11.41 -12.87
C LEU A 105 4.26 -11.89 -13.27
N VAL A 106 3.44 -10.99 -13.82
CA VAL A 106 2.09 -11.30 -14.34
C VAL A 106 2.16 -12.34 -15.46
N ASP A 107 3.07 -12.17 -16.43
CA ASP A 107 3.26 -13.10 -17.54
C ASP A 107 3.74 -14.47 -17.04
N GLY A 108 4.69 -14.48 -16.09
CA GLY A 108 5.20 -15.69 -15.46
C GLY A 108 4.15 -16.49 -14.68
N ARG A 109 3.06 -15.85 -14.23
CA ARG A 109 1.90 -16.48 -13.58
C ARG A 109 0.79 -16.84 -14.56
N GLY A 110 0.91 -16.49 -15.84
CA GLY A 110 -0.13 -16.71 -16.84
C GLY A 110 -1.38 -15.86 -16.68
N LEU A 111 -1.29 -14.73 -15.96
CA LEU A 111 -2.42 -13.87 -15.59
C LEU A 111 -2.54 -12.61 -16.48
N GLY A 112 -1.81 -12.51 -17.59
CA GLY A 112 -1.85 -11.36 -18.51
C GLY A 112 -3.23 -11.08 -19.12
N GLY A 113 -4.14 -12.04 -19.08
CA GLY A 113 -5.55 -11.85 -19.48
C GLY A 113 -6.42 -11.16 -18.42
N ALA A 114 -6.02 -11.21 -17.15
CA ALA A 114 -6.79 -10.64 -16.02
C ALA A 114 -6.09 -9.42 -15.39
N VAL A 115 -4.76 -9.34 -15.47
CA VAL A 115 -3.98 -8.25 -14.83
C VAL A 115 -3.15 -7.53 -15.89
N ARG A 116 -3.37 -6.23 -16.00
CA ARG A 116 -2.58 -5.34 -16.86
C ARG A 116 -1.91 -4.27 -16.02
N VAL A 117 -0.62 -3.99 -16.26
CA VAL A 117 0.11 -2.96 -15.55
C VAL A 117 0.58 -1.89 -16.53
N VAL A 118 0.26 -0.64 -16.23
CA VAL A 118 0.64 0.51 -17.04
C VAL A 118 1.48 1.50 -16.24
N ARG A 119 2.37 2.20 -16.92
CA ARG A 119 3.08 3.31 -16.32
C ARG A 119 2.17 4.53 -16.27
N GLY A 120 2.03 5.15 -15.09
CA GLY A 120 1.22 6.34 -14.89
C GLY A 120 1.37 6.90 -13.49
N GLU A 121 0.92 8.12 -13.31
CA GLU A 121 0.92 8.84 -12.03
C GLU A 121 -0.48 8.88 -11.44
N ALA A 122 -0.59 8.79 -10.10
CA ALA A 122 -1.88 8.78 -9.41
C ALA A 122 -2.70 10.07 -9.63
N ASN A 123 -2.01 11.19 -9.85
CA ASN A 123 -2.65 12.49 -10.09
C ASN A 123 -2.96 12.75 -11.59
N HIS A 124 -2.59 11.81 -12.46
CA HIS A 124 -2.84 11.89 -13.92
C HIS A 124 -3.41 10.57 -14.44
N LEU A 125 -4.46 10.10 -13.78
CA LEU A 125 -5.16 8.88 -14.20
C LEU A 125 -5.90 9.10 -15.53
N PRO A 126 -6.04 8.04 -16.38
CA PRO A 126 -6.70 8.15 -17.69
C PRO A 126 -8.19 8.42 -17.53
N LEU A 127 -8.58 9.70 -17.56
CA LEU A 127 -9.97 10.14 -17.38
C LEU A 127 -10.89 9.72 -18.54
N GLU A 128 -10.34 9.26 -19.68
CA GLU A 128 -11.12 8.66 -20.76
C GLU A 128 -11.89 7.41 -20.30
N ALA A 129 -11.40 6.74 -19.24
CA ALA A 129 -12.04 5.58 -18.62
C ALA A 129 -13.08 5.95 -17.54
N ARG A 130 -13.68 7.14 -17.62
CA ARG A 130 -14.71 7.58 -16.65
C ARG A 130 -15.80 6.52 -16.48
N ARG A 131 -16.14 6.23 -15.21
CA ARG A 131 -17.15 5.24 -14.82
C ARG A 131 -16.89 3.84 -15.38
N ALA A 132 -15.62 3.46 -15.48
CA ALA A 132 -15.21 2.16 -16.04
C ALA A 132 -15.03 1.08 -14.98
N PHE A 133 -14.73 1.48 -13.73
CA PHE A 133 -14.34 0.55 -12.67
C PHE A 133 -15.44 0.33 -11.63
N ASP A 134 -15.59 -0.91 -11.21
CA ASP A 134 -16.44 -1.28 -10.08
C ASP A 134 -15.76 -0.94 -8.75
N VAL A 135 -14.41 -1.05 -8.73
CA VAL A 135 -13.59 -0.81 -7.54
C VAL A 135 -12.35 -0.03 -7.89
N VAL A 136 -12.00 0.98 -7.08
CA VAL A 136 -10.69 1.64 -7.11
C VAL A 136 -9.98 1.39 -5.79
N LEU A 137 -8.75 0.90 -5.87
CA LEU A 137 -7.93 0.52 -4.71
C LEU A 137 -6.61 1.28 -4.68
N SER A 138 -6.08 1.49 -3.46
CA SER A 138 -4.72 1.92 -3.21
C SER A 138 -4.21 1.25 -1.93
N LEU A 139 -3.27 0.32 -2.07
CA LEU A 139 -2.73 -0.45 -0.96
C LEU A 139 -1.38 0.12 -0.52
N ASP A 140 -1.35 0.81 0.63
CA ASP A 140 -0.12 1.32 1.28
C ASP A 140 0.74 2.18 0.34
N SER A 141 0.10 3.06 -0.44
CA SER A 141 0.76 3.87 -1.47
C SER A 141 0.29 5.33 -1.54
N ALA A 142 -0.97 5.65 -1.17
CA ALA A 142 -1.56 6.98 -1.41
C ALA A 142 -0.86 8.11 -0.62
N TYR A 143 -0.20 7.82 0.48
CA TYR A 143 0.60 8.81 1.21
C TYR A 143 1.83 9.30 0.43
N HIS A 144 2.28 8.58 -0.60
CA HIS A 144 3.37 8.98 -1.49
C HIS A 144 2.92 9.81 -2.70
N PHE A 145 1.63 9.85 -3.02
CA PHE A 145 1.13 10.57 -4.18
C PHE A 145 1.38 12.07 -4.02
N GLU A 146 1.50 12.80 -5.11
CA GLU A 146 1.71 14.25 -5.07
C GLU A 146 0.62 14.97 -4.28
N SER A 147 -0.65 14.60 -4.53
CA SER A 147 -1.83 15.05 -3.80
C SER A 147 -2.83 13.90 -3.63
N ARG A 148 -3.01 13.46 -2.39
CA ARG A 148 -4.05 12.48 -2.05
C ARG A 148 -5.45 12.97 -2.39
N ARG A 149 -5.72 14.26 -2.21
CA ARG A 149 -7.01 14.86 -2.53
C ARG A 149 -7.32 14.76 -4.02
N ASP A 150 -6.37 15.06 -4.89
CA ASP A 150 -6.56 15.00 -6.34
C ASP A 150 -6.70 13.56 -6.82
N PHE A 151 -5.95 12.63 -6.22
CA PHE A 151 -6.15 11.20 -6.45
C PHE A 151 -7.57 10.75 -6.10
N ILE A 152 -8.10 11.15 -4.93
CA ILE A 152 -9.47 10.81 -4.50
C ILE A 152 -10.50 11.36 -5.51
N ALA A 153 -10.35 12.61 -5.95
CA ALA A 153 -11.23 13.21 -6.94
C ALA A 153 -11.22 12.42 -8.27
N SER A 154 -10.02 12.11 -8.77
CA SER A 154 -9.86 11.30 -9.99
C SER A 154 -10.43 9.89 -9.83
N ALA A 155 -10.18 9.24 -8.70
CA ALA A 155 -10.72 7.92 -8.39
C ALA A 155 -12.25 7.89 -8.40
N ALA A 156 -12.88 8.92 -7.81
CA ALA A 156 -14.32 9.05 -7.80
C ALA A 156 -14.91 9.19 -9.22
N GLU A 157 -14.24 9.92 -10.12
CA GLU A 157 -14.69 10.06 -11.52
C GLU A 157 -14.60 8.75 -12.30
N LEU A 158 -13.59 7.91 -11.98
CA LEU A 158 -13.35 6.62 -12.65
C LEU A 158 -14.29 5.51 -12.15
N LEU A 159 -14.83 5.63 -10.95
CA LEU A 159 -15.80 4.69 -10.40
C LEU A 159 -17.16 4.76 -11.12
N LYS A 160 -17.79 3.62 -11.33
CA LYS A 160 -19.19 3.52 -11.71
C LYS A 160 -20.11 4.06 -10.60
N PRO A 161 -21.34 4.48 -10.89
CA PRO A 161 -22.34 4.74 -9.85
C PRO A 161 -22.52 3.52 -8.92
N GLY A 162 -22.42 3.72 -7.60
CA GLY A 162 -22.40 2.64 -6.62
C GLY A 162 -21.08 1.86 -6.53
N GLY A 163 -20.08 2.24 -7.29
CA GLY A 163 -18.73 1.67 -7.22
C GLY A 163 -18.04 1.95 -5.88
N ARG A 164 -17.03 1.16 -5.55
CA ARG A 164 -16.39 1.12 -4.22
C ARG A 164 -14.95 1.63 -4.28
N PHE A 165 -14.61 2.47 -3.33
CA PHE A 165 -13.25 2.94 -3.08
C PHE A 165 -12.69 2.21 -1.86
N GLY A 166 -11.43 1.78 -1.92
CA GLY A 166 -10.73 1.20 -0.79
C GLY A 166 -9.27 1.65 -0.74
N ALA A 167 -8.80 2.01 0.44
CA ALA A 167 -7.39 2.33 0.64
C ALA A 167 -6.87 1.84 1.99
N VAL A 168 -5.63 1.35 2.00
CA VAL A 168 -4.81 1.31 3.21
C VAL A 168 -3.81 2.43 3.11
N ASP A 169 -3.78 3.33 4.10
CA ASP A 169 -3.01 4.55 4.01
C ASP A 169 -2.39 4.97 5.36
N ILE A 170 -1.35 5.79 5.30
CA ILE A 170 -0.64 6.31 6.46
C ILE A 170 -0.98 7.77 6.66
N LEU A 171 -1.53 8.10 7.84
CA LEU A 171 -1.98 9.45 8.18
C LEU A 171 -1.27 9.94 9.45
N PRO A 172 -1.05 11.27 9.60
CA PRO A 172 -0.68 11.83 10.90
C PRO A 172 -1.72 11.50 11.97
N CYS A 173 -1.29 10.98 13.13
CA CYS A 173 -2.20 10.54 14.21
C CYS A 173 -2.95 11.65 14.89
N ALA A 174 -2.46 12.87 14.91
CA ALA A 174 -3.08 13.98 15.65
C ALA A 174 -3.10 15.26 14.82
N HIS A 175 -4.28 15.84 14.66
CA HIS A 175 -4.41 17.24 14.27
C HIS A 175 -3.79 18.11 15.36
N GLY A 176 -2.90 19.03 14.98
CA GLY A 176 -2.33 20.00 15.92
C GLY A 176 -1.29 19.43 16.90
N CYS A 177 -0.47 18.46 16.50
CA CYS A 177 0.74 18.16 17.23
C CYS A 177 1.61 19.41 17.31
N TYR A 178 1.78 19.94 18.52
CA TYR A 178 2.66 21.06 18.80
C TYR A 178 4.01 20.55 19.34
N GLY A 179 5.03 21.40 19.25
CA GLY A 179 6.34 21.11 19.79
C GLY A 179 7.08 20.00 19.03
N TRP A 180 7.85 19.18 19.75
CA TRP A 180 8.75 18.18 19.16
C TRP A 180 8.04 17.12 18.31
N ARG A 181 6.79 16.77 18.63
CA ARG A 181 6.02 15.78 17.87
C ARG A 181 5.70 16.25 16.47
N TRP A 182 5.34 17.52 16.31
CA TRP A 182 5.15 18.14 15.00
C TRP A 182 6.45 18.12 14.17
N ALA A 183 7.56 18.53 14.79
CA ALA A 183 8.86 18.48 14.12
C ALA A 183 9.25 17.04 13.74
N ALA A 184 9.03 16.07 14.63
CA ALA A 184 9.27 14.67 14.38
C ALA A 184 8.39 14.10 13.23
N GLN A 185 7.10 14.44 13.19
CA GLN A 185 6.23 14.05 12.07
C GLN A 185 6.75 14.58 10.74
N ARG A 186 7.16 15.84 10.68
CA ARG A 186 7.71 16.42 9.43
C ARG A 186 9.02 15.77 9.02
N LEU A 187 9.90 15.50 9.98
CA LEU A 187 11.17 14.80 9.70
C LEU A 187 10.91 13.38 9.19
N VAL A 188 10.02 12.64 9.84
CA VAL A 188 9.62 11.29 9.41
C VAL A 188 8.96 11.35 8.02
N ALA A 189 8.08 12.32 7.77
CA ALA A 189 7.45 12.48 6.47
C ALA A 189 8.48 12.68 5.35
N VAL A 190 9.48 13.53 5.57
CA VAL A 190 10.58 13.72 4.61
C VAL A 190 11.37 12.43 4.42
N ALA A 191 11.73 11.73 5.52
CA ALA A 191 12.47 10.48 5.46
C ALA A 191 11.71 9.35 4.75
N CYS A 192 10.37 9.35 4.85
CA CYS A 192 9.48 8.38 4.21
C CYS A 192 8.95 8.85 2.84
N GLY A 193 9.36 10.02 2.32
CA GLY A 193 8.88 10.53 1.04
C GLY A 193 7.38 10.86 1.03
N ILE A 194 6.84 11.34 2.15
CA ILE A 194 5.43 11.77 2.24
C ILE A 194 5.36 13.27 1.89
N PRO A 195 4.69 13.66 0.79
CA PRO A 195 4.54 15.05 0.40
C PRO A 195 3.77 15.88 1.44
N ALA A 196 4.12 17.16 1.58
CA ALA A 196 3.48 18.06 2.53
C ALA A 196 1.96 18.17 2.37
N PRO A 197 1.37 18.17 1.15
CA PRO A 197 -0.08 18.17 0.97
C PRO A 197 -0.79 16.97 1.60
N ASN A 198 -0.08 15.86 1.85
CA ASN A 198 -0.63 14.65 2.43
C ASN A 198 -0.51 14.59 3.98
N LEU A 199 0.05 15.63 4.62
CA LEU A 199 0.20 15.70 6.07
C LEU A 199 -1.06 16.22 6.76
N HIS A 200 -2.20 15.60 6.47
CA HIS A 200 -3.48 15.88 7.12
C HIS A 200 -4.10 14.59 7.65
N GLY A 201 -4.90 14.70 8.70
CA GLY A 201 -5.44 13.54 9.40
C GLY A 201 -6.75 13.01 8.81
N ALA A 202 -7.34 12.04 9.50
CA ALA A 202 -8.49 11.30 9.02
C ALA A 202 -9.73 12.17 8.72
N ALA A 203 -9.97 13.25 9.46
CA ALA A 203 -11.11 14.14 9.20
C ALA A 203 -11.01 14.77 7.81
N ALA A 204 -9.86 15.36 7.47
CA ALA A 204 -9.65 15.95 6.15
C ALA A 204 -9.68 14.91 5.01
N TYR A 205 -9.29 13.65 5.31
CA TYR A 205 -9.43 12.56 4.35
C TYR A 205 -10.91 12.25 4.08
N VAL A 206 -11.71 12.14 5.15
CA VAL A 206 -13.17 11.92 5.04
C VAL A 206 -13.85 13.05 4.28
N ASP A 207 -13.46 14.30 4.56
CA ASP A 207 -13.98 15.48 3.85
C ASP A 207 -13.63 15.41 2.36
N ALA A 208 -12.39 15.06 2.00
CA ALA A 208 -11.97 14.89 0.60
C ALA A 208 -12.77 13.80 -0.14
N LEU A 209 -13.09 12.69 0.52
CA LEU A 209 -13.93 11.63 -0.04
C LEU A 209 -15.37 12.14 -0.29
N ARG A 210 -15.95 12.84 0.68
CA ARG A 210 -17.30 13.42 0.56
C ARG A 210 -17.38 14.50 -0.50
N ASP A 211 -16.40 15.40 -0.55
CA ASP A 211 -16.29 16.45 -1.58
C ASP A 211 -16.21 15.86 -3.00
N ALA A 212 -15.64 14.66 -3.13
CA ALA A 212 -15.55 13.92 -4.38
C ALA A 212 -16.82 13.11 -4.72
N GLY A 213 -17.87 13.18 -3.89
CA GLY A 213 -19.12 12.44 -4.11
C GLY A 213 -19.06 10.97 -3.66
N LEU A 214 -18.15 10.65 -2.74
CA LEU A 214 -18.06 9.32 -2.12
C LEU A 214 -18.73 9.36 -0.73
N GLY A 215 -19.78 8.57 -0.56
CA GLY A 215 -20.49 8.38 0.71
C GLY A 215 -20.10 7.09 1.42
N ASP A 216 -20.87 6.73 2.46
CA ASP A 216 -20.69 5.50 3.25
C ASP A 216 -19.22 5.30 3.71
N VAL A 217 -18.60 6.40 4.15
CA VAL A 217 -17.17 6.42 4.47
C VAL A 217 -16.94 5.72 5.80
N GLU A 218 -16.16 4.64 5.78
CA GLU A 218 -15.68 3.97 6.98
C GLU A 218 -14.17 4.15 7.12
N VAL A 219 -13.70 4.39 8.36
CA VAL A 219 -12.28 4.53 8.69
C VAL A 219 -11.96 3.63 9.87
N ARG A 220 -11.13 2.62 9.65
CA ARG A 220 -10.67 1.68 10.67
C ARG A 220 -9.17 1.81 10.88
N ARG A 221 -8.75 2.05 12.10
CA ARG A 221 -7.33 2.12 12.48
C ARG A 221 -6.77 0.71 12.67
N ILE A 222 -5.61 0.45 12.09
CA ILE A 222 -4.94 -0.87 12.11
C ILE A 222 -3.45 -0.78 12.48
N GLU A 223 -2.94 0.38 12.85
CA GLU A 223 -1.50 0.60 13.12
C GLU A 223 -0.92 -0.30 14.21
N GLY A 224 -1.75 -0.80 15.14
CA GLY A 224 -1.32 -1.72 16.19
C GLY A 224 -0.78 -3.05 15.64
N ASP A 225 -1.38 -3.50 14.53
CA ASP A 225 -1.01 -4.74 13.85
C ASP A 225 -0.01 -4.51 12.69
N VAL A 226 0.48 -3.29 12.50
CA VAL A 226 1.37 -2.93 11.38
C VAL A 226 2.73 -2.45 11.89
N PHE A 227 2.83 -1.29 12.53
CA PHE A 227 4.14 -0.64 12.77
C PHE A 227 5.06 -1.41 13.71
N ALA A 228 4.58 -1.81 14.89
CA ALA A 228 5.41 -2.49 15.88
C ALA A 228 5.83 -3.88 15.42
N PRO A 229 4.94 -4.74 14.86
CA PRO A 229 5.34 -6.04 14.33
C PRO A 229 6.26 -5.93 13.11
N PHE A 230 6.04 -4.98 12.20
CA PHE A 230 6.93 -4.72 11.07
C PHE A 230 8.34 -4.32 11.54
N ALA A 231 8.46 -3.44 12.53
CA ALA A 231 9.74 -3.07 13.12
C ALA A 231 10.46 -4.27 13.76
N ALA A 232 9.71 -5.13 14.45
CA ALA A 232 10.23 -6.37 15.00
C ALA A 232 10.71 -7.33 13.90
N TYR A 233 9.96 -7.43 12.80
CA TYR A 233 10.37 -8.20 11.63
C TYR A 233 11.67 -7.67 11.02
N ALA A 234 11.79 -6.38 10.73
CA ALA A 234 13.01 -5.77 10.18
C ALA A 234 14.24 -6.04 11.07
N THR A 235 14.06 -5.96 12.39
CA THR A 235 15.11 -6.28 13.37
C THR A 235 15.52 -7.76 13.32
N ARG A 236 14.54 -8.67 13.23
CA ARG A 236 14.77 -10.12 13.11
C ARG A 236 15.42 -10.45 11.77
N GLN A 237 14.95 -9.85 10.68
CA GLN A 237 15.49 -10.04 9.34
C GLN A 237 16.97 -9.62 9.25
N ARG A 238 17.36 -8.51 9.86
CA ARG A 238 18.76 -8.10 9.98
C ARG A 238 19.63 -9.17 10.64
N ARG A 239 19.13 -9.85 11.68
CA ARG A 239 19.86 -10.93 12.39
C ARG A 239 19.92 -12.20 11.54
N ARG A 240 18.79 -12.60 10.94
CA ARG A 240 18.68 -13.82 10.11
C ARG A 240 19.60 -13.76 8.87
N LEU A 241 19.69 -12.59 8.26
CA LEU A 241 20.48 -12.38 7.04
C LEU A 241 21.91 -11.91 7.31
N ALA A 242 22.32 -11.72 8.58
CA ALA A 242 23.59 -11.11 8.93
C ALA A 242 24.82 -11.66 8.17
N PRO A 243 24.99 -12.98 7.92
CA PRO A 243 26.13 -13.51 7.19
C PRO A 243 26.22 -13.04 5.73
N PHE A 244 25.08 -12.64 5.14
CA PHE A 244 24.95 -12.29 3.73
C PHE A 244 24.85 -10.79 3.47
N LEU A 245 24.72 -9.97 4.52
CA LEU A 245 24.49 -8.54 4.41
C LEU A 245 25.80 -7.73 4.45
N SER A 246 25.92 -6.77 3.54
CA SER A 246 26.88 -5.68 3.66
C SER A 246 26.60 -4.82 4.89
N LEU A 247 27.58 -4.00 5.32
CA LEU A 247 27.36 -3.04 6.41
C LEU A 247 26.20 -2.08 6.08
N ALA A 248 26.15 -1.57 4.86
CA ALA A 248 25.06 -0.68 4.40
C ALA A 248 23.67 -1.35 4.51
N SER A 249 23.57 -2.63 4.13
CA SER A 249 22.32 -3.40 4.24
C SER A 249 21.90 -3.64 5.69
N ARG A 250 22.87 -3.90 6.57
CA ARG A 250 22.61 -4.02 8.03
C ARG A 250 22.13 -2.70 8.62
N CYS A 251 22.76 -1.58 8.24
CA CYS A 251 22.35 -0.24 8.67
C CYS A 251 20.95 0.09 8.14
N PHE A 252 20.64 -0.22 6.88
CA PHE A 252 19.30 -0.01 6.32
C PHE A 252 18.21 -0.71 7.16
N LEU A 253 18.35 -2.02 7.41
CA LEU A 253 17.36 -2.76 8.21
C LEU A 253 17.30 -2.28 9.67
N LEU A 254 18.42 -1.82 10.24
CA LEU A 254 18.45 -1.20 11.57
C LEU A 254 17.66 0.10 11.58
N CYS A 255 17.89 0.98 10.60
CA CYS A 255 17.17 2.25 10.46
C CYS A 255 15.68 2.04 10.25
N VAL A 256 15.28 1.09 9.39
CA VAL A 256 13.86 0.72 9.18
C VAL A 256 13.24 0.27 10.51
N GLY A 257 13.85 -0.67 11.22
CA GLY A 257 13.34 -1.16 12.50
C GLY A 257 13.24 -0.05 13.55
N ALA A 258 14.25 0.81 13.67
CA ALA A 258 14.28 1.92 14.61
C ALA A 258 13.20 2.98 14.27
N LEU A 259 13.07 3.35 13.00
CA LEU A 259 12.11 4.33 12.51
C LEU A 259 10.67 3.90 12.81
N PHE A 260 10.27 2.68 12.42
CA PHE A 260 8.91 2.20 12.64
C PHE A 260 8.61 1.90 14.11
N SER A 261 9.61 1.49 14.91
CA SER A 261 9.48 1.46 16.38
C SER A 261 9.23 2.84 16.98
N PHE A 262 9.95 3.86 16.50
CA PHE A 262 9.79 5.24 16.94
C PHE A 262 8.40 5.80 16.55
N ILE A 263 7.98 5.60 15.30
CA ILE A 263 6.66 6.00 14.81
C ILE A 263 5.54 5.40 15.68
N GLY A 264 5.59 4.10 15.91
CA GLY A 264 4.57 3.38 16.68
C GLY A 264 4.57 3.78 18.17
N ARG A 265 5.74 3.85 18.82
CA ARG A 265 5.88 4.23 20.22
C ARG A 265 5.35 5.63 20.51
N HIS A 266 5.66 6.57 19.63
CA HIS A 266 5.27 7.96 19.81
C HIS A 266 3.94 8.31 19.12
N ARG A 267 3.27 7.34 18.51
CA ARG A 267 2.00 7.54 17.79
C ARG A 267 2.05 8.75 16.86
N LEU A 268 3.11 8.85 16.07
CA LEU A 268 3.29 9.96 15.15
C LEU A 268 2.37 9.83 13.93
N PHE A 269 2.21 8.60 13.44
CA PHE A 269 1.34 8.25 12.33
C PHE A 269 0.44 7.09 12.72
N CYS A 270 -0.67 6.95 12.03
CA CYS A 270 -1.56 5.80 12.10
C CYS A 270 -1.70 5.16 10.72
N VAL A 271 -1.96 3.87 10.69
CA VAL A 271 -2.36 3.15 9.49
C VAL A 271 -3.87 2.99 9.54
N VAL A 272 -4.53 3.39 8.48
CA VAL A 272 -5.98 3.32 8.36
C VAL A 272 -6.38 2.45 7.17
N LEU A 273 -7.41 1.67 7.35
CA LEU A 273 -8.18 1.06 6.29
C LEU A 273 -9.42 1.95 6.08
N ILE A 274 -9.57 2.45 4.87
CA ILE A 274 -10.65 3.36 4.50
C ILE A 274 -11.44 2.72 3.37
N THR A 275 -12.77 2.74 3.50
CA THR A 275 -13.69 2.38 2.43
C THR A 275 -14.69 3.50 2.21
N ALA A 276 -15.17 3.63 0.98
CA ALA A 276 -16.22 4.56 0.60
C ALA A 276 -16.97 4.03 -0.64
N ARG A 277 -18.14 4.55 -0.89
CA ARG A 277 -18.96 4.17 -2.04
C ARG A 277 -19.36 5.40 -2.85
N ARG A 278 -19.27 5.31 -4.18
CA ARG A 278 -19.77 6.36 -5.03
C ARG A 278 -21.31 6.42 -4.94
N THR A 279 -21.87 7.59 -4.63
CA THR A 279 -23.32 7.78 -4.55
C THR A 279 -23.99 7.47 -5.89
N ARG A 280 -25.18 6.88 -5.85
CA ARG A 280 -26.01 6.68 -7.04
C ARG A 280 -26.79 7.97 -7.35
N PRO A 281 -27.05 8.28 -8.63
CA PRO A 281 -27.84 9.47 -8.98
C PRO A 281 -29.19 9.56 -8.29
N GLU A 282 -29.82 8.42 -8.01
CA GLU A 282 -31.10 8.31 -7.29
C GLU A 282 -30.98 8.73 -5.81
N GLU A 283 -29.85 8.45 -5.17
CA GLU A 283 -29.56 8.83 -3.79
C GLU A 283 -29.21 10.32 -3.66
N GLU A 284 -28.63 10.90 -4.71
CA GLU A 284 -28.31 12.32 -4.80
C GLU A 284 -29.58 13.17 -4.94
N ALA A 285 -30.56 12.70 -5.70
CA ALA A 285 -31.84 13.34 -5.87
C ALA A 285 -32.74 13.36 -4.59
N LEU A 286 -32.48 12.45 -3.65
CA LEU A 286 -33.19 12.37 -2.35
C LEU A 286 -32.58 13.27 -1.26
N ARG A 287 -31.42 13.87 -1.51
CA ARG A 287 -30.72 14.75 -0.56
C ARG A 287 -30.94 16.24 -0.81
N ILE A 288 -31.62 16.59 -1.90
CA ILE A 288 -32.06 17.96 -2.28
C ILE A 288 -33.52 18.14 -1.86
#